data_1ca4cbfcbfa978e8c4a62567fa500c4b
#
_entry.id   1ca4cbfcbfa978e8c4a62567fa500c4b
#
_cell.length_a   1.000
_cell.length_b   1.000
_cell.length_c   1.000
_cell.angle_alpha   90.00
_cell.angle_beta   90.00
_cell.angle_gamma   90.00
#
_symmetry.space_group_name_H-M   'P 1'
#
loop_
_entity.id
_entity.type
_entity.pdbx_description
1 polymer ?
#
loop_
_entity_poly.entity_id
_entity_poly.type
_entity_poly.pdbx_seq_one_letter_code
_entity_poly.pdbx_strand_id
1 'polypeptide(L)'
;TEESVLGAAAPDMTLREMLVRMWDSRASYLDSIVGNVGWADNPVPGWIQVVIAVGYLAVVVLALIAGTPGQRVGMALGLLTVPVSAVAIQYVSLDTVGMMWQGRYSLPLLVALGVLGLVVVRCRHPGLARLVGDVLAAAFVFGQTALLLRVAHRYAFGLEAPFTFWDLGVRHLVALGLGAIGLVAFAVVFFTSPAQAAGGRR
;
A
#
# COMPACT_ATOMS: atom_id res chain seq x y z
N THR A 1 -20.60 21.16 5.47
CA THR A 1 -19.44 21.24 4.56
C THR A 1 -18.21 21.31 5.44
N GLU A 2 -17.60 20.13 5.73
CA GLU A 2 -16.24 20.07 6.26
C GLU A 2 -15.34 20.53 5.10
N GLU A 3 -15.03 21.80 5.08
CA GLU A 3 -13.95 22.34 4.26
C GLU A 3 -12.69 21.54 4.58
N SER A 4 -12.10 21.00 3.55
CA SER A 4 -10.89 20.18 3.61
C SER A 4 -9.79 20.96 4.34
N VAL A 5 -9.59 20.67 5.61
CA VAL A 5 -8.51 21.22 6.45
C VAL A 5 -7.12 20.75 5.98
N LEU A 6 -7.08 19.94 4.92
CA LEU A 6 -5.87 19.47 4.28
C LEU A 6 -5.25 20.58 3.45
N GLY A 7 -4.09 21.07 3.87
CA GLY A 7 -3.27 21.99 3.09
C GLY A 7 -3.32 23.45 3.49
N ALA A 8 -4.02 23.83 4.57
CA ALA A 8 -3.88 25.18 5.13
C ALA A 8 -2.77 25.18 6.19
N ALA A 9 -1.83 26.12 6.07
CA ALA A 9 -0.81 26.32 7.09
C ALA A 9 -1.45 26.53 8.47
N ALA A 10 -0.90 25.91 9.50
CA ALA A 10 -1.43 25.95 10.87
C ALA A 10 -0.29 26.27 11.87
N PRO A 11 0.28 27.49 11.79
CA PRO A 11 1.46 27.85 12.58
C PRO A 11 1.22 27.84 14.09
N ASP A 12 -0.03 28.02 14.51
CA ASP A 12 -0.40 28.06 15.94
C ASP A 12 -0.77 26.68 16.51
N MET A 13 -0.71 25.61 15.70
CA MET A 13 -1.08 24.27 16.15
C MET A 13 0.00 23.66 17.04
N THR A 14 -0.38 23.29 18.24
CA THR A 14 0.54 22.61 19.16
C THR A 14 0.81 21.16 18.74
N LEU A 15 1.96 20.60 19.13
CA LEU A 15 2.30 19.19 18.91
C LEU A 15 1.18 18.24 19.42
N ARG A 16 0.58 18.57 20.56
CA ARG A 16 -0.52 17.76 21.12
C ARG A 16 -1.73 17.76 20.20
N GLU A 17 -2.16 18.92 19.73
CA GLU A 17 -3.30 19.04 18.81
C GLU A 17 -3.03 18.32 17.49
N MET A 18 -1.82 18.46 16.94
CA MET A 18 -1.41 17.71 15.76
C MET A 18 -1.52 16.20 15.97
N LEU A 19 -1.00 15.67 17.08
CA LEU A 19 -1.07 14.24 17.39
C LEU A 19 -2.51 13.75 17.57
N VAL A 20 -3.37 14.55 18.21
CA VAL A 20 -4.80 14.22 18.35
C VAL A 20 -5.46 14.17 16.97
N ARG A 21 -5.25 15.16 16.10
CA ARG A 21 -5.81 15.16 14.74
C ARG A 21 -5.28 13.99 13.90
N MET A 22 -4.00 13.66 14.00
CA MET A 22 -3.44 12.48 13.34
C MET A 22 -4.11 11.19 13.82
N TRP A 23 -4.36 11.08 15.13
CA TRP A 23 -5.06 9.94 15.70
C TRP A 23 -6.52 9.85 15.23
N ASP A 24 -7.23 10.97 15.21
CA ASP A 24 -8.63 11.02 14.76
C ASP A 24 -8.74 10.65 13.27
N SER A 25 -7.74 11.04 12.46
CA SER A 25 -7.66 10.72 11.03
C SER A 25 -7.07 9.34 10.72
N ARG A 26 -6.77 8.50 11.71
CA ARG A 26 -6.06 7.21 11.51
C ARG A 26 -6.73 6.27 10.51
N ALA A 27 -8.06 6.25 10.42
CA ALA A 27 -8.76 5.43 9.44
C ALA A 27 -8.43 5.87 8.00
N SER A 28 -8.47 7.17 7.72
CA SER A 28 -8.08 7.72 6.43
C SER A 28 -6.62 7.47 6.10
N TYR A 29 -5.72 7.49 7.10
CA TYR A 29 -4.31 7.10 6.89
C TYR A 29 -4.19 5.65 6.47
N LEU A 30 -4.86 4.74 7.15
CA LEU A 30 -4.84 3.30 6.84
C LEU A 30 -5.42 3.04 5.46
N ASP A 31 -6.54 3.65 5.12
CA ASP A 31 -7.15 3.54 3.80
C ASP A 31 -6.21 4.04 2.70
N SER A 32 -5.48 5.13 2.94
CA SER A 32 -4.54 5.69 1.96
C SER A 32 -3.23 4.90 1.82
N ILE A 33 -2.87 4.02 2.76
CA ILE A 33 -1.74 3.11 2.61
C ILE A 33 -2.02 2.05 1.54
N VAL A 34 -3.20 1.44 1.56
CA VAL A 34 -3.43 0.19 0.82
C VAL A 34 -4.22 0.41 -0.46
N GLY A 35 -4.92 1.52 -0.64
CA GLY A 35 -5.78 1.54 -1.79
C GLY A 35 -6.60 2.77 -2.08
N ASN A 36 -6.13 3.92 -1.71
CA ASN A 36 -6.80 5.14 -2.11
C ASN A 36 -5.87 5.97 -3.01
N VAL A 37 -6.11 5.93 -4.32
CA VAL A 37 -5.24 6.54 -5.33
C VAL A 37 -5.85 7.84 -5.85
N GLY A 38 -5.00 8.73 -6.34
CA GLY A 38 -5.38 10.07 -6.74
C GLY A 38 -5.47 11.00 -5.53
N TRP A 39 -6.52 11.80 -5.46
CA TRP A 39 -6.83 12.68 -4.33
C TRP A 39 -7.57 11.96 -3.19
N ALA A 40 -7.31 10.67 -2.97
CA ALA A 40 -7.97 9.83 -1.98
C ALA A 40 -9.47 9.55 -2.27
N ASP A 41 -9.84 9.54 -3.53
CA ASP A 41 -11.22 9.43 -4.00
C ASP A 41 -11.50 8.18 -4.87
N ASN A 42 -10.50 7.30 -5.02
CA ASN A 42 -10.62 6.03 -5.72
C ASN A 42 -10.26 4.85 -4.81
N PRO A 43 -11.14 4.44 -3.88
CA PRO A 43 -10.85 3.33 -2.98
C PRO A 43 -10.82 2.00 -3.75
N VAL A 44 -9.80 1.20 -3.45
CA VAL A 44 -9.75 -0.22 -3.83
C VAL A 44 -10.81 -0.99 -3.04
N PRO A 45 -11.42 -2.04 -3.60
CA PRO A 45 -12.37 -2.87 -2.86
C PRO A 45 -11.83 -3.29 -1.48
N GLY A 46 -12.62 -3.12 -0.43
CA GLY A 46 -12.18 -3.30 0.97
C GLY A 46 -11.61 -4.70 1.25
N TRP A 47 -12.13 -5.76 0.60
CA TRP A 47 -11.60 -7.10 0.77
C TRP A 47 -10.15 -7.24 0.28
N ILE A 48 -9.74 -6.51 -0.77
CA ILE A 48 -8.35 -6.48 -1.24
C ILE A 48 -7.46 -5.80 -0.20
N GLN A 49 -7.92 -4.69 0.37
CA GLN A 49 -7.22 -4.00 1.45
C GLN A 49 -6.99 -4.93 2.64
N VAL A 50 -8.02 -5.68 3.04
CA VAL A 50 -7.93 -6.67 4.12
C VAL A 50 -6.91 -7.76 3.78
N VAL A 51 -6.94 -8.33 2.58
CA VAL A 51 -5.98 -9.37 2.17
C VAL A 51 -4.54 -8.86 2.21
N ILE A 52 -4.30 -7.65 1.70
CA ILE A 52 -2.95 -7.03 1.73
C ILE A 52 -2.52 -6.77 3.17
N ALA A 53 -3.38 -6.18 3.99
CA ALA A 53 -3.06 -5.85 5.38
C ALA A 53 -2.78 -7.11 6.21
N VAL A 54 -3.62 -8.15 6.09
CA VAL A 54 -3.44 -9.44 6.79
C VAL A 54 -2.18 -10.13 6.30
N GLY A 55 -1.95 -10.17 4.98
CA GLY A 55 -0.74 -10.76 4.41
C GLY A 55 0.53 -10.04 4.86
N TYR A 56 0.52 -8.70 4.89
CA TYR A 56 1.62 -7.91 5.40
C TYR A 56 1.88 -8.18 6.89
N LEU A 57 0.83 -8.17 7.71
CA LEU A 57 0.92 -8.48 9.13
C LEU A 57 1.47 -9.88 9.37
N ALA A 58 1.02 -10.86 8.58
CA ALA A 58 1.54 -12.23 8.66
C ALA A 58 3.05 -12.28 8.38
N VAL A 59 3.52 -11.59 7.34
CA VAL A 59 4.96 -11.49 7.03
C VAL A 59 5.74 -10.91 8.20
N VAL A 60 5.26 -9.81 8.77
CA VAL A 60 5.90 -9.13 9.91
C VAL A 60 5.96 -10.05 11.13
N VAL A 61 4.85 -10.66 11.51
CA VAL A 61 4.77 -11.57 12.67
C VAL A 61 5.67 -12.78 12.46
N LEU A 62 5.63 -13.41 11.29
CA LEU A 62 6.48 -14.54 10.97
C LEU A 62 7.97 -14.16 10.98
N ALA A 63 8.33 -12.98 10.49
CA ALA A 63 9.71 -12.49 10.53
C ALA A 63 10.18 -12.25 11.97
N LEU A 64 9.33 -11.71 12.84
CA LEU A 64 9.62 -11.53 14.26
C LEU A 64 9.76 -12.86 15.01
N ILE A 65 8.97 -13.88 14.64
CA ILE A 65 9.06 -15.22 15.24
C ILE A 65 10.31 -15.96 14.75
N ALA A 66 10.50 -16.01 13.43
CA ALA A 66 11.54 -16.82 12.79
C ALA A 66 12.93 -16.15 12.77
N GLY A 67 12.99 -14.82 12.95
CA GLY A 67 14.21 -14.04 12.86
C GLY A 67 15.19 -14.27 14.00
N THR A 68 16.48 -14.05 13.74
CA THR A 68 17.50 -13.92 14.77
C THR A 68 17.24 -12.68 15.66
N PRO A 69 17.81 -12.58 16.85
CA PRO A 69 17.62 -11.41 17.71
C PRO A 69 17.91 -10.07 17.00
N GLY A 70 18.99 -9.99 16.21
CA GLY A 70 19.30 -8.78 15.43
C GLY A 70 18.25 -8.46 14.36
N GLN A 71 17.74 -9.48 13.67
CA GLN A 71 16.66 -9.30 12.68
C GLN A 71 15.35 -8.85 13.31
N ARG A 72 15.01 -9.37 14.49
CA ARG A 72 13.83 -8.95 15.27
C ARG A 72 13.93 -7.49 15.68
N VAL A 73 15.09 -7.09 16.22
CA VAL A 73 15.35 -5.70 16.59
C VAL A 73 15.29 -4.79 15.37
N GLY A 74 15.94 -5.17 14.25
CA GLY A 74 15.90 -4.40 13.01
C GLY A 74 14.49 -4.24 12.49
N MET A 75 13.67 -5.32 12.50
CA MET A 75 12.26 -5.26 12.09
C MET A 75 11.43 -4.35 13.00
N ALA A 76 11.60 -4.46 14.32
CA ALA A 76 10.91 -3.63 15.30
C ALA A 76 11.26 -2.15 15.15
N LEU A 77 12.54 -1.83 14.99
CA LEU A 77 13.00 -0.45 14.74
C LEU A 77 12.45 0.08 13.41
N GLY A 78 12.47 -0.74 12.36
CA GLY A 78 11.87 -0.37 11.08
C GLY A 78 10.37 -0.07 11.18
N LEU A 79 9.61 -0.90 11.89
CA LEU A 79 8.20 -0.66 12.14
C LEU A 79 7.96 0.63 12.94
N LEU A 80 8.80 0.92 13.93
CA LEU A 80 8.73 2.16 14.70
C LEU A 80 9.06 3.39 13.85
N THR A 81 9.96 3.25 12.87
CA THR A 81 10.33 4.35 11.97
C THR A 81 9.12 4.87 11.17
N VAL A 82 8.15 4.02 10.83
CA VAL A 82 6.97 4.42 10.05
C VAL A 82 6.15 5.51 10.77
N PRO A 83 5.62 5.32 11.98
CA PRO A 83 4.88 6.37 12.67
C PRO A 83 5.78 7.54 13.10
N VAL A 84 7.03 7.29 13.47
CA VAL A 84 7.96 8.35 13.86
C VAL A 84 8.25 9.29 12.69
N SER A 85 8.51 8.75 11.50
CA SER A 85 8.72 9.58 10.30
C SER A 85 7.46 10.35 9.91
N ALA A 86 6.29 9.74 10.04
CA ALA A 86 5.01 10.41 9.79
C ALA A 86 4.82 11.63 10.69
N VAL A 87 5.04 11.44 12.00
CA VAL A 87 4.94 12.53 13.00
C VAL A 87 6.01 13.59 12.75
N ALA A 88 7.26 13.19 12.51
CA ALA A 88 8.37 14.13 12.31
C ALA A 88 8.17 15.01 11.07
N ILE A 89 7.82 14.40 9.94
CA ILE A 89 7.59 15.15 8.70
C ILE A 89 6.36 16.06 8.85
N GLN A 90 5.29 15.55 9.45
CA GLN A 90 4.09 16.36 9.69
C GLN A 90 4.40 17.56 10.57
N TYR A 91 5.16 17.39 11.64
CA TYR A 91 5.54 18.46 12.55
C TYR A 91 6.38 19.54 11.84
N VAL A 92 7.38 19.14 11.05
CA VAL A 92 8.23 20.09 10.29
C VAL A 92 7.46 20.83 9.21
N SER A 93 6.43 20.19 8.64
CA SER A 93 5.63 20.78 7.54
C SER A 93 4.46 21.63 8.02
N LEU A 94 4.16 21.62 9.32
CA LEU A 94 2.93 22.19 9.87
C LEU A 94 2.77 23.68 9.58
N ASP A 95 3.85 24.45 9.72
CA ASP A 95 3.86 25.89 9.54
C ASP A 95 3.75 26.33 8.06
N THR A 96 4.13 25.43 7.14
CA THR A 96 4.21 25.76 5.71
C THR A 96 3.07 25.19 4.89
N VAL A 97 2.66 23.98 5.18
CA VAL A 97 1.71 23.23 4.34
C VAL A 97 0.52 22.69 5.16
N GLY A 98 0.57 22.81 6.49
CA GLY A 98 -0.46 22.31 7.39
C GLY A 98 -0.49 20.78 7.47
N MET A 99 -1.68 20.22 7.70
CA MET A 99 -1.88 18.76 7.83
C MET A 99 -1.88 18.11 6.45
N MET A 100 -0.72 17.60 6.01
CA MET A 100 -0.54 17.05 4.65
C MET A 100 -0.21 15.57 4.60
N TRP A 101 0.14 14.94 5.75
CA TRP A 101 0.61 13.55 5.73
C TRP A 101 -0.50 12.59 5.33
N GLN A 102 -0.19 11.75 4.36
CA GLN A 102 -1.08 10.68 3.89
C GLN A 102 -0.36 9.33 4.05
N GLY A 103 -1.11 8.28 4.36
CA GLY A 103 -0.55 6.95 4.60
C GLY A 103 0.33 6.43 3.46
N ARG A 104 0.04 6.81 2.21
CA ARG A 104 0.84 6.45 1.03
C ARG A 104 2.29 6.91 1.09
N TYR A 105 2.61 7.97 1.85
CA TYR A 105 4.01 8.40 2.03
C TYR A 105 4.83 7.42 2.87
N SER A 106 4.16 6.56 3.62
CA SER A 106 4.80 5.47 4.36
C SER A 106 5.05 4.21 3.51
N LEU A 107 4.46 4.11 2.30
CA LEU A 107 4.57 2.93 1.44
C LEU A 107 6.00 2.49 1.16
N PRO A 108 6.98 3.36 0.83
CA PRO A 108 8.34 2.90 0.57
C PRO A 108 8.95 2.16 1.77
N LEU A 109 8.71 2.66 3.00
CA LEU A 109 9.18 2.01 4.22
C LEU A 109 8.46 0.69 4.47
N LEU A 110 7.15 0.67 4.30
CA LEU A 110 6.34 -0.54 4.48
C LEU A 110 6.72 -1.63 3.46
N VAL A 111 6.92 -1.26 2.20
CA VAL A 111 7.37 -2.21 1.16
C VAL A 111 8.75 -2.75 1.50
N ALA A 112 9.70 -1.91 1.90
CA ALA A 112 11.03 -2.35 2.31
C ALA A 112 10.97 -3.33 3.48
N LEU A 113 10.18 -3.04 4.52
CA LEU A 113 9.97 -3.93 5.66
C LEU A 113 9.29 -5.25 5.26
N GLY A 114 8.32 -5.21 4.36
CA GLY A 114 7.68 -6.40 3.82
C GLY A 114 8.66 -7.30 3.09
N VAL A 115 9.52 -6.72 2.23
CA VAL A 115 10.56 -7.46 1.51
C VAL A 115 11.57 -8.06 2.48
N LEU A 116 12.07 -7.29 3.45
CA LEU A 116 12.99 -7.78 4.48
C LEU A 116 12.35 -8.90 5.30
N GLY A 117 11.09 -8.75 5.68
CA GLY A 117 10.32 -9.78 6.38
C GLY A 117 10.22 -11.08 5.58
N LEU A 118 9.87 -11.00 4.30
CA LEU A 118 9.83 -12.17 3.42
C LEU A 118 11.18 -12.85 3.28
N VAL A 119 12.28 -12.10 3.19
CA VAL A 119 13.64 -12.67 3.16
C VAL A 119 13.93 -13.44 4.44
N VAL A 120 13.61 -12.89 5.61
CA VAL A 120 13.79 -13.57 6.90
C VAL A 120 12.97 -14.85 6.98
N VAL A 121 11.69 -14.79 6.61
CA VAL A 121 10.81 -15.96 6.61
C VAL A 121 11.30 -17.02 5.62
N ARG A 122 11.75 -16.61 4.42
CA ARG A 122 12.26 -17.52 3.39
C ARG A 122 13.47 -18.31 3.85
N CYS A 123 14.39 -17.70 4.63
CA CYS A 123 15.56 -18.36 5.15
C CYS A 123 15.22 -19.51 6.12
N ARG A 124 14.08 -19.45 6.80
CA ARG A 124 13.66 -20.44 7.81
C ARG A 124 12.53 -21.36 7.32
N HIS A 125 11.60 -20.80 6.56
CA HIS A 125 10.36 -21.45 6.10
C HIS A 125 10.09 -21.13 4.62
N PRO A 126 10.88 -21.68 3.68
CA PRO A 126 10.79 -21.31 2.26
C PRO A 126 9.41 -21.57 1.64
N GLY A 127 8.75 -22.66 2.04
CA GLY A 127 7.39 -22.99 1.55
C GLY A 127 6.35 -21.97 2.01
N LEU A 128 6.42 -21.55 3.27
CA LEU A 128 5.50 -20.55 3.82
C LEU A 128 5.74 -19.17 3.20
N ALA A 129 7.01 -18.76 3.05
CA ALA A 129 7.35 -17.50 2.40
C ALA A 129 6.84 -17.45 0.95
N ARG A 130 6.91 -18.57 0.23
CA ARG A 130 6.35 -18.71 -1.11
C ARG A 130 4.85 -18.54 -1.11
N LEU A 131 4.13 -19.28 -0.27
CA LEU A 131 2.66 -19.19 -0.18
C LEU A 131 2.21 -17.76 0.11
N VAL A 132 2.80 -17.10 1.11
CA VAL A 132 2.46 -15.71 1.46
C VAL A 132 2.81 -14.75 0.32
N GLY A 133 3.97 -14.94 -0.33
CA GLY A 133 4.38 -14.15 -1.48
C GLY A 133 3.42 -14.30 -2.66
N ASP A 134 2.99 -15.53 -2.98
CA ASP A 134 2.04 -15.80 -4.06
C ASP A 134 0.66 -15.17 -3.78
N VAL A 135 0.16 -15.25 -2.54
CA VAL A 135 -1.10 -14.61 -2.13
C VAL A 135 -1.00 -13.09 -2.24
N LEU A 136 0.09 -12.49 -1.76
CA LEU A 136 0.28 -11.04 -1.86
C LEU A 136 0.43 -10.57 -3.31
N ALA A 137 1.15 -11.32 -4.15
CA ALA A 137 1.29 -11.01 -5.57
C ALA A 137 -0.07 -11.11 -6.30
N ALA A 138 -0.86 -12.14 -6.02
CA ALA A 138 -2.20 -12.27 -6.55
C ALA A 138 -3.10 -11.11 -6.11
N ALA A 139 -3.11 -10.78 -4.81
CA ALA A 139 -3.87 -9.65 -4.28
C ALA A 139 -3.44 -8.32 -4.92
N PHE A 140 -2.14 -8.14 -5.17
CA PHE A 140 -1.61 -6.96 -5.87
C PHE A 140 -2.15 -6.89 -7.31
N VAL A 141 -2.07 -7.98 -8.07
CA VAL A 141 -2.56 -8.02 -9.47
C VAL A 141 -4.06 -7.72 -9.52
N PHE A 142 -4.86 -8.35 -8.68
CA PHE A 142 -6.30 -8.09 -8.61
C PHE A 142 -6.60 -6.65 -8.16
N GLY A 143 -5.88 -6.15 -7.17
CA GLY A 143 -6.01 -4.78 -6.66
C GLY A 143 -5.70 -3.74 -7.72
N GLN A 144 -4.59 -3.90 -8.43
CA GLN A 144 -4.21 -2.99 -9.50
C GLN A 144 -5.18 -3.05 -10.69
N THR A 145 -5.70 -4.25 -11.02
CA THR A 145 -6.72 -4.38 -12.07
C THR A 145 -8.00 -3.63 -11.68
N ALA A 146 -8.51 -3.85 -10.47
CA ALA A 146 -9.71 -3.16 -9.99
C ALA A 146 -9.51 -1.64 -9.96
N LEU A 147 -8.32 -1.19 -9.55
CA LEU A 147 -7.96 0.22 -9.51
C LEU A 147 -7.90 0.84 -10.90
N LEU A 148 -7.22 0.19 -11.86
CA LEU A 148 -7.15 0.66 -13.24
C LEU A 148 -8.55 0.83 -13.85
N LEU A 149 -9.42 -0.16 -13.64
CA LEU A 149 -10.79 -0.13 -14.12
C LEU A 149 -11.59 1.04 -13.50
N ARG A 150 -11.43 1.23 -12.18
CA ARG A 150 -12.13 2.31 -11.46
C ARG A 150 -11.63 3.69 -11.86
N VAL A 151 -10.32 3.86 -11.99
CA VAL A 151 -9.71 5.12 -12.45
C VAL A 151 -10.15 5.43 -13.90
N ALA A 152 -10.09 4.46 -14.79
CA ALA A 152 -10.53 4.64 -16.17
C ALA A 152 -12.03 5.02 -16.25
N HIS A 153 -12.87 4.34 -15.48
CA HIS A 153 -14.29 4.65 -15.38
C HIS A 153 -14.52 6.10 -14.89
N ARG A 154 -13.86 6.49 -13.80
CA ARG A 154 -13.98 7.83 -13.24
C ARG A 154 -13.64 8.92 -14.25
N TYR A 155 -12.51 8.77 -14.95
CA TYR A 155 -12.06 9.76 -15.92
C TYR A 155 -12.89 9.78 -17.22
N ALA A 156 -13.59 8.68 -17.51
CA ALA A 156 -14.48 8.60 -18.67
C ALA A 156 -15.87 9.16 -18.38
N PHE A 157 -16.43 8.89 -17.20
CA PHE A 157 -17.85 9.10 -16.91
C PHE A 157 -18.13 9.93 -15.65
N GLY A 158 -17.12 10.17 -14.81
CA GLY A 158 -17.28 10.84 -13.53
C GLY A 158 -17.51 9.88 -12.37
N LEU A 159 -17.58 10.43 -11.14
CA LEU A 159 -17.60 9.64 -9.89
C LEU A 159 -18.90 8.87 -9.66
N GLU A 160 -20.04 9.43 -10.10
CA GLU A 160 -21.38 8.92 -9.78
C GLU A 160 -22.03 8.17 -10.96
N ALA A 161 -21.34 8.08 -12.10
CA ALA A 161 -21.89 7.40 -13.26
C ALA A 161 -21.95 5.88 -13.03
N PRO A 162 -22.98 5.18 -13.56
CA PRO A 162 -23.04 3.73 -13.51
C PRO A 162 -21.87 3.12 -14.27
N PHE A 163 -21.35 2.00 -13.75
CA PHE A 163 -20.19 1.33 -14.32
C PHE A 163 -20.56 0.69 -15.67
N THR A 164 -20.10 1.31 -16.77
CA THR A 164 -20.29 0.79 -18.13
C THR A 164 -18.94 0.75 -18.85
N PHE A 165 -18.61 -0.35 -19.53
CA PHE A 165 -17.39 -0.45 -20.33
C PHE A 165 -17.56 0.01 -21.78
N TRP A 166 -18.80 0.06 -22.25
CA TRP A 166 -19.10 0.17 -23.67
C TRP A 166 -18.87 1.57 -24.24
N ASP A 167 -18.86 2.57 -23.38
CA ASP A 167 -18.70 3.97 -23.78
C ASP A 167 -17.28 4.52 -23.51
N LEU A 168 -16.32 3.64 -23.23
CA LEU A 168 -14.93 4.04 -23.03
C LEU A 168 -14.31 4.51 -24.35
N GLY A 169 -13.90 5.76 -24.41
CA GLY A 169 -13.15 6.31 -25.55
C GLY A 169 -11.80 5.63 -25.74
N VAL A 170 -11.27 5.68 -26.97
CA VAL A 170 -10.02 5.02 -27.38
C VAL A 170 -8.85 5.29 -26.42
N ARG A 171 -8.72 6.51 -25.89
CA ARG A 171 -7.66 6.88 -24.95
C ARG A 171 -7.69 6.04 -23.66
N HIS A 172 -8.87 5.79 -23.13
CA HIS A 172 -9.08 4.98 -21.93
C HIS A 172 -8.79 3.50 -22.20
N LEU A 173 -9.21 3.00 -23.37
CA LEU A 173 -8.93 1.63 -23.80
C LEU A 173 -7.42 1.39 -23.99
N VAL A 174 -6.68 2.36 -24.55
CA VAL A 174 -5.21 2.29 -24.66
C VAL A 174 -4.56 2.26 -23.28
N ALA A 175 -4.97 3.14 -22.36
CA ALA A 175 -4.42 3.16 -20.99
C ALA A 175 -4.70 1.85 -20.24
N LEU A 176 -5.92 1.31 -20.34
CA LEU A 176 -6.27 0.00 -19.78
C LEU A 176 -5.46 -1.13 -20.40
N GLY A 177 -5.28 -1.11 -21.73
CA GLY A 177 -4.47 -2.10 -22.44
C GLY A 177 -3.02 -2.11 -21.99
N LEU A 178 -2.39 -0.94 -21.90
CA LEU A 178 -1.01 -0.81 -21.39
C LEU A 178 -0.89 -1.26 -19.92
N GLY A 179 -1.85 -0.89 -19.07
CA GLY A 179 -1.91 -1.34 -17.69
C GLY A 179 -2.05 -2.86 -17.58
N ALA A 180 -2.93 -3.46 -18.38
CA ALA A 180 -3.12 -4.91 -18.43
C ALA A 180 -1.85 -5.65 -18.90
N ILE A 181 -1.16 -5.14 -19.94
CA ILE A 181 0.12 -5.69 -20.40
C ILE A 181 1.15 -5.66 -19.26
N GLY A 182 1.28 -4.54 -18.54
CA GLY A 182 2.18 -4.42 -17.40
C GLY A 182 1.87 -5.43 -16.30
N LEU A 183 0.60 -5.62 -15.95
CA LEU A 183 0.17 -6.59 -14.94
C LEU A 183 0.42 -8.04 -15.38
N VAL A 184 0.15 -8.37 -16.63
CA VAL A 184 0.44 -9.70 -17.20
C VAL A 184 1.95 -9.95 -17.19
N ALA A 185 2.76 -8.99 -17.64
CA ALA A 185 4.21 -9.10 -17.61
C ALA A 185 4.73 -9.32 -16.18
N PHE A 186 4.22 -8.55 -15.20
CA PHE A 186 4.55 -8.75 -13.79
C PHE A 186 4.18 -10.16 -13.32
N ALA A 187 2.94 -10.60 -13.58
CA ALA A 187 2.47 -11.92 -13.18
C ALA A 187 3.31 -13.04 -13.79
N VAL A 188 3.61 -12.95 -15.10
CA VAL A 188 4.47 -13.92 -15.79
C VAL A 188 5.85 -13.97 -15.14
N VAL A 189 6.53 -12.82 -14.99
CA VAL A 189 7.87 -12.78 -14.38
C VAL A 189 7.84 -13.32 -12.96
N PHE A 190 6.85 -12.93 -12.16
CA PHE A 190 6.75 -13.35 -10.76
C PHE A 190 6.50 -14.85 -10.62
N PHE A 191 5.50 -15.40 -11.33
CA PHE A 191 5.08 -16.79 -11.16
C PHE A 191 5.91 -17.81 -11.97
N THR A 192 6.62 -17.38 -13.04
CA THR A 192 7.43 -18.30 -13.87
C THR A 192 8.93 -18.21 -13.59
N SER A 193 9.38 -17.34 -12.68
CA SER A 193 10.79 -17.15 -12.36
C SER A 193 11.43 -18.48 -11.89
N PRO A 194 12.53 -18.93 -12.53
CA PRO A 194 13.16 -20.24 -12.23
C PRO A 194 13.68 -20.36 -10.80
N ALA A 195 13.86 -19.26 -10.09
CA ALA A 195 14.14 -19.27 -8.66
C ALA A 195 13.05 -19.98 -7.82
N GLN A 196 11.82 -20.08 -8.35
CA GLN A 196 10.72 -20.81 -7.73
C GLN A 196 10.78 -22.32 -8.01
N ALA A 197 11.32 -22.74 -9.16
CA ALA A 197 11.43 -24.15 -9.52
C ALA A 197 12.57 -24.88 -8.78
N ALA A 198 13.62 -24.17 -8.38
CA ALA A 198 14.76 -24.73 -7.68
C ALA A 198 14.51 -25.04 -6.20
N GLY A 199 13.50 -24.42 -5.57
CA GLY A 199 13.13 -24.65 -4.16
C GLY A 199 12.28 -25.92 -3.91
N GLY A 200 11.78 -26.58 -4.96
CA GLY A 200 10.92 -27.75 -4.86
C GLY A 200 11.64 -29.12 -4.95
N ARG A 201 12.97 -29.13 -5.04
CA ARG A 201 13.76 -30.36 -5.19
C ARG A 201 14.72 -30.65 -4.03
N ARG A 202 14.35 -30.26 -2.81
CA ARG A 202 15.11 -30.74 -1.64
C ARG A 202 14.17 -31.26 -0.58
#